data_747b91a03e99435333bf1b89f06aa90d
#
_entry.id   747b91a03e99435333bf1b89f06aa90d
#
_cell.length_a   1.000
_cell.length_b   1.000
_cell.length_c   1.000
_cell.angle_alpha   90.00
_cell.angle_beta   90.00
_cell.angle_gamma   90.00
#
_symmetry.space_group_name_H-M   'P 1'
#
loop_
_entity.id
_entity.type
_entity.pdbx_description
1 polymer ?
#
loop_
_entity_poly.entity_id
_entity_poly.type
_entity_poly.pdbx_seq_one_letter_code
_entity_poly.pdbx_strand_id
1 'polypeptide(L)'
;MPLRSRWLRLAGRAALLVLLILVLGPTLYVFFTPETRPPLTLPPVPGPGPYRVYVADWGHHTSIAVEQPPGWRLGPPGQEGAPFLDYGWGDKSYFMESDYRPHVLFATVFLPTASVMQLEGRRSPPRVSGGARTVFVRTVDGATLHALLTELERSIVHSPSGARAAPYPPVSGTRGRFYPANGDYLWAGACNWWTVRRLKGAGLAGDAKGVFFSRQVAGRLRGFTPAGPSAL
;
A
#
# COMPACT_ATOMS: atom_id res chain seq x y z
N MET A 1 -50.39 -5.33 24.54
CA MET A 1 -49.11 -6.00 24.25
C MET A 1 -48.64 -6.02 22.78
N PRO A 2 -49.40 -5.73 21.69
CA PRO A 2 -48.90 -5.84 20.34
C PRO A 2 -47.97 -4.71 19.85
N LEU A 3 -47.97 -3.55 20.50
CA LEU A 3 -47.16 -2.40 20.08
C LEU A 3 -45.64 -2.60 20.31
N ARG A 4 -45.25 -3.20 21.44
CA ARG A 4 -43.83 -3.47 21.76
C ARG A 4 -43.17 -4.37 20.70
N SER A 5 -43.87 -5.38 20.21
CA SER A 5 -43.34 -6.32 19.24
C SER A 5 -43.17 -5.71 17.80
N ARG A 6 -43.98 -4.67 17.48
CA ARG A 6 -43.83 -3.93 16.21
C ARG A 6 -42.61 -2.99 16.25
N TRP A 7 -42.38 -2.30 17.37
CA TRP A 7 -41.21 -1.44 17.55
C TRP A 7 -39.92 -2.23 17.56
N LEU A 8 -39.86 -3.39 18.22
CA LEU A 8 -38.70 -4.30 18.21
C LEU A 8 -38.37 -4.78 16.79
N ARG A 9 -39.38 -5.14 15.99
CA ARG A 9 -39.18 -5.54 14.58
C ARG A 9 -38.72 -4.38 13.69
N LEU A 10 -39.23 -3.18 13.89
CA LEU A 10 -38.81 -1.99 13.17
C LEU A 10 -37.36 -1.62 13.54
N ALA A 11 -37.01 -1.64 14.82
CA ALA A 11 -35.65 -1.38 15.28
C ALA A 11 -34.66 -2.43 14.73
N GLY A 12 -35.03 -3.72 14.70
CA GLY A 12 -34.22 -4.79 14.12
C GLY A 12 -34.01 -4.63 12.61
N ARG A 13 -35.05 -4.20 11.86
CA ARG A 13 -34.91 -3.91 10.43
C ARG A 13 -34.03 -2.69 10.16
N ALA A 14 -34.17 -1.63 10.96
CA ALA A 14 -33.33 -0.43 10.86
C ALA A 14 -31.86 -0.77 11.17
N ALA A 15 -31.59 -1.54 12.23
CA ALA A 15 -30.25 -2.01 12.56
C ALA A 15 -29.63 -2.87 11.44
N LEU A 16 -30.41 -3.78 10.84
CA LEU A 16 -29.96 -4.58 9.72
C LEU A 16 -29.64 -3.72 8.49
N LEU A 17 -30.47 -2.73 8.18
CA LEU A 17 -30.24 -1.80 7.08
C LEU A 17 -28.95 -0.98 7.30
N VAL A 18 -28.74 -0.45 8.50
CA VAL A 18 -27.52 0.25 8.86
C VAL A 18 -26.30 -0.65 8.71
N LEU A 19 -26.38 -1.90 9.22
CA LEU A 19 -25.29 -2.87 9.07
C LEU A 19 -24.99 -3.17 7.59
N LEU A 20 -26.02 -3.34 6.77
CA LEU A 20 -25.87 -3.54 5.33
C LEU A 20 -25.18 -2.35 4.66
N ILE A 21 -25.58 -1.13 4.99
CA ILE A 21 -24.95 0.10 4.46
C ILE A 21 -23.49 0.17 4.89
N LEU A 22 -23.17 -0.11 6.16
CA LEU A 22 -21.80 -0.07 6.68
C LEU A 22 -20.90 -1.15 6.06
N VAL A 23 -21.44 -2.28 5.66
CA VAL A 23 -20.65 -3.37 5.04
C VAL A 23 -20.58 -3.22 3.52
N LEU A 24 -21.71 -2.97 2.85
CA LEU A 24 -21.77 -2.89 1.40
C LEU A 24 -21.27 -1.55 0.86
N GLY A 25 -21.53 -0.44 1.56
CA GLY A 25 -21.13 0.90 1.12
C GLY A 25 -19.61 0.99 0.85
N PRO A 26 -18.75 0.66 1.79
CA PRO A 26 -17.32 0.63 1.59
C PRO A 26 -16.88 -0.30 0.45
N THR A 27 -17.46 -1.49 0.39
CA THR A 27 -17.16 -2.46 -0.66
C THR A 27 -17.50 -1.89 -2.04
N LEU A 28 -18.71 -1.34 -2.20
CA LEU A 28 -19.15 -0.71 -3.44
C LEU A 28 -18.28 0.51 -3.79
N TYR A 29 -17.92 1.33 -2.79
CA TYR A 29 -17.05 2.48 -2.99
C TYR A 29 -15.72 2.04 -3.64
N VAL A 30 -15.03 1.04 -3.07
CA VAL A 30 -13.75 0.55 -3.61
C VAL A 30 -13.89 -0.03 -5.02
N PHE A 31 -15.01 -0.72 -5.32
CA PHE A 31 -15.21 -1.34 -6.62
C PHE A 31 -15.64 -0.37 -7.71
N PHE A 32 -16.38 0.67 -7.37
CA PHE A 32 -16.98 1.60 -8.34
C PHE A 32 -16.31 2.97 -8.40
N THR A 33 -15.47 3.35 -7.43
CA THR A 33 -14.71 4.59 -7.53
C THR A 33 -13.49 4.37 -8.42
N PRO A 34 -13.38 5.07 -9.55
CA PRO A 34 -12.23 4.99 -10.43
C PRO A 34 -10.96 5.44 -9.68
N GLU A 35 -9.89 4.69 -9.82
CA GLU A 35 -8.61 5.11 -9.27
C GLU A 35 -8.09 6.31 -10.07
N THR A 36 -7.84 7.41 -9.39
CA THR A 36 -7.15 8.56 -9.98
C THR A 36 -5.71 8.16 -10.29
N ARG A 37 -5.35 8.19 -11.57
CA ARG A 37 -4.00 7.93 -12.05
C ARG A 37 -3.43 9.22 -12.64
N PRO A 38 -2.79 10.07 -11.83
CA PRO A 38 -2.20 11.29 -12.36
C PRO A 38 -1.12 10.94 -13.40
N PRO A 39 -0.98 11.74 -14.46
CA PRO A 39 0.12 11.56 -15.40
C PRO A 39 1.44 11.76 -14.66
N LEU A 40 2.32 10.78 -14.79
CA LEU A 40 3.68 10.84 -14.24
C LEU A 40 4.61 10.16 -15.23
N THR A 41 5.66 10.84 -15.60
CA THR A 41 6.72 10.31 -16.47
C THR A 41 8.01 10.25 -15.65
N LEU A 42 8.51 9.03 -15.45
CA LEU A 42 9.83 8.80 -14.91
C LEU A 42 10.85 8.70 -16.05
N PRO A 43 12.12 9.03 -15.83
CA PRO A 43 13.16 8.75 -16.80
C PRO A 43 13.26 7.24 -17.07
N PRO A 44 13.78 6.81 -18.20
CA PRO A 44 13.97 5.39 -18.47
C PRO A 44 14.97 4.79 -17.46
N VAL A 45 14.68 3.58 -16.99
CA VAL A 45 15.62 2.82 -16.14
C VAL A 45 16.87 2.50 -16.94
N PRO A 46 18.08 2.83 -16.45
CA PRO A 46 19.31 2.58 -17.17
C PRO A 46 19.62 1.08 -17.27
N GLY A 47 19.89 0.60 -18.48
CA GLY A 47 20.30 -0.78 -18.74
C GLY A 47 19.16 -1.82 -18.65
N PRO A 48 19.45 -3.04 -19.08
CA PRO A 48 18.44 -4.11 -19.14
C PRO A 48 18.15 -4.76 -17.77
N GLY A 49 18.94 -4.51 -16.75
CA GLY A 49 18.90 -5.21 -15.47
C GLY A 49 20.02 -6.27 -15.36
N PRO A 50 19.90 -7.24 -14.48
CA PRO A 50 18.70 -7.56 -13.65
C PRO A 50 18.51 -6.64 -12.44
N TYR A 51 17.26 -6.41 -12.05
CA TYR A 51 16.87 -5.67 -10.84
C TYR A 51 16.03 -6.55 -9.93
N ARG A 52 16.12 -6.35 -8.61
CA ARG A 52 15.37 -7.14 -7.64
C ARG A 52 14.18 -6.35 -7.08
N VAL A 53 13.05 -7.00 -7.05
CA VAL A 53 11.81 -6.52 -6.42
C VAL A 53 11.48 -7.45 -5.28
N TYR A 54 11.14 -6.87 -4.13
CA TYR A 54 10.80 -7.59 -2.92
C TYR A 54 9.38 -7.24 -2.48
N VAL A 55 8.69 -8.22 -1.90
CA VAL A 55 7.43 -8.03 -1.18
C VAL A 55 7.62 -8.57 0.22
N ALA A 56 7.52 -7.70 1.21
CA ALA A 56 7.66 -8.06 2.61
C ALA A 56 6.30 -8.14 3.30
N ASP A 57 6.02 -9.25 3.97
CA ASP A 57 4.87 -9.46 4.85
C ASP A 57 5.28 -9.14 6.30
N TRP A 58 4.68 -8.09 6.87
CA TRP A 58 4.92 -7.65 8.25
C TRP A 58 3.84 -8.17 9.23
N GLY A 59 2.98 -9.08 8.76
CA GLY A 59 1.92 -9.70 9.54
C GLY A 59 0.53 -9.15 9.27
N HIS A 60 0.32 -7.87 9.41
CA HIS A 60 -0.94 -7.17 9.09
C HIS A 60 -0.81 -6.23 7.89
N HIS A 61 0.41 -5.95 7.46
CA HIS A 61 0.77 -5.02 6.40
C HIS A 61 1.76 -5.66 5.44
N THR A 62 1.74 -5.24 4.17
CA THR A 62 2.78 -5.60 3.19
C THR A 62 3.39 -4.34 2.59
N SER A 63 4.68 -4.40 2.28
CA SER A 63 5.40 -3.36 1.55
C SER A 63 6.06 -3.91 0.28
N ILE A 64 6.38 -3.01 -0.64
CA ILE A 64 7.11 -3.32 -1.87
C ILE A 64 8.47 -2.61 -1.78
N ALA A 65 9.55 -3.39 -1.79
CA ALA A 65 10.88 -2.82 -1.89
C ALA A 65 11.49 -3.12 -3.26
N VAL A 66 12.21 -2.15 -3.81
CA VAL A 66 12.86 -2.26 -5.12
C VAL A 66 14.32 -1.85 -5.04
N GLU A 67 15.17 -2.44 -5.85
CA GLU A 67 16.49 -1.88 -6.12
C GLU A 67 16.34 -0.53 -6.83
N GLN A 68 16.99 0.49 -6.30
CA GLN A 68 17.03 1.78 -6.97
C GLN A 68 18.00 1.70 -8.16
N PRO A 69 17.56 2.11 -9.37
CA PRO A 69 18.45 2.13 -10.52
C PRO A 69 19.69 3.01 -10.28
N PRO A 70 20.86 2.64 -10.82
CA PRO A 70 22.06 3.43 -10.68
C PRO A 70 21.86 4.89 -11.18
N GLY A 71 22.32 5.84 -10.37
CA GLY A 71 22.19 7.28 -10.66
C GLY A 71 20.83 7.89 -10.32
N TRP A 72 19.82 7.10 -9.97
CA TRP A 72 18.54 7.61 -9.51
C TRP A 72 18.60 8.06 -8.05
N ARG A 73 17.74 9.01 -7.70
CA ARG A 73 17.68 9.65 -6.37
C ARG A 73 16.24 9.77 -5.90
N LEU A 74 15.51 8.65 -5.90
CA LEU A 74 14.09 8.60 -5.51
C LEU A 74 13.89 8.40 -4.00
N GLY A 75 14.93 8.18 -3.22
CA GLY A 75 14.80 8.07 -1.76
C GLY A 75 14.27 9.36 -1.13
N PRO A 76 13.75 9.28 0.10
CA PRO A 76 13.29 10.45 0.85
C PRO A 76 14.48 11.32 1.28
N PRO A 77 14.24 12.58 1.76
CA PRO A 77 15.28 13.48 2.22
C PRO A 77 16.28 12.84 3.18
N GLY A 78 17.56 12.90 2.83
CA GLY A 78 18.68 12.26 3.55
C GLY A 78 18.91 10.79 3.21
N GLN A 79 18.10 10.21 2.33
CA GLN A 79 18.19 8.81 1.87
C GLN A 79 18.04 8.71 0.34
N GLU A 80 18.23 9.79 -0.39
CA GLU A 80 17.90 9.90 -1.82
C GLU A 80 18.62 8.84 -2.66
N GLY A 81 19.90 8.58 -2.36
CA GLY A 81 20.74 7.61 -3.06
C GLY A 81 20.75 6.22 -2.43
N ALA A 82 19.80 5.88 -1.58
CA ALA A 82 19.75 4.54 -0.98
C ALA A 82 19.62 3.45 -2.03
N PRO A 83 20.34 2.31 -1.91
CA PRO A 83 20.31 1.24 -2.91
C PRO A 83 18.97 0.52 -3.02
N PHE A 84 18.13 0.60 -1.98
CA PHE A 84 16.78 0.04 -1.98
C PHE A 84 15.79 1.08 -1.51
N LEU A 85 14.60 1.05 -2.11
CA LEU A 85 13.46 1.89 -1.74
C LEU A 85 12.31 0.99 -1.29
N ASP A 86 11.78 1.21 -0.10
CA ASP A 86 10.67 0.45 0.47
C ASP A 86 9.43 1.33 0.58
N TYR A 87 8.35 0.91 -0.08
CA TYR A 87 7.08 1.62 -0.22
C TYR A 87 6.00 0.91 0.57
N GLY A 88 5.43 1.60 1.54
CA GLY A 88 4.28 1.15 2.33
C GLY A 88 3.14 2.15 2.25
N TRP A 89 1.93 1.72 1.86
CA TRP A 89 0.75 2.57 1.74
C TRP A 89 -0.26 2.26 2.84
N GLY A 90 -0.84 3.28 3.46
CA GLY A 90 -1.77 3.08 4.54
C GLY A 90 -2.62 4.31 4.90
N ASP A 91 -3.49 4.15 5.90
CA ASP A 91 -4.28 5.22 6.48
C ASP A 91 -3.40 6.23 7.22
N LYS A 92 -3.70 7.53 7.06
CA LYS A 92 -2.89 8.57 7.70
C LYS A 92 -2.91 8.47 9.21
N SER A 93 -4.08 8.39 9.82
CA SER A 93 -4.21 8.42 11.28
C SER A 93 -3.76 7.11 11.92
N TYR A 94 -4.18 5.98 11.35
CA TYR A 94 -3.82 4.66 11.87
C TYR A 94 -2.35 4.31 11.61
N PHE A 95 -1.87 4.44 10.36
CA PHE A 95 -0.54 3.98 9.95
C PHE A 95 0.57 4.98 10.27
N MET A 96 0.36 6.29 10.00
CA MET A 96 1.39 7.30 10.22
C MET A 96 1.34 7.84 11.66
N GLU A 97 0.16 8.20 12.16
CA GLU A 97 0.00 8.85 13.46
C GLU A 97 -0.12 7.85 14.62
N SER A 98 -0.24 6.54 14.31
CA SER A 98 -0.42 5.46 15.30
C SER A 98 -1.61 5.72 16.23
N ASP A 99 -2.68 6.28 15.68
CA ASP A 99 -3.91 6.58 16.42
C ASP A 99 -4.86 5.38 16.39
N TYR A 100 -5.00 4.73 17.52
CA TYR A 100 -5.83 3.53 17.69
C TYR A 100 -7.13 3.80 18.45
N ARG A 101 -7.54 5.06 18.61
CA ARG A 101 -8.80 5.40 19.27
C ARG A 101 -9.99 4.77 18.53
N PRO A 102 -11.05 4.34 19.25
CA PRO A 102 -12.16 3.57 18.62
C PRO A 102 -12.83 4.26 17.43
N HIS A 103 -12.99 5.59 17.47
CA HIS A 103 -13.59 6.32 16.36
C HIS A 103 -12.67 6.39 15.13
N VAL A 104 -11.33 6.41 15.31
CA VAL A 104 -10.36 6.33 14.20
C VAL A 104 -10.40 4.95 13.58
N LEU A 105 -10.39 3.89 14.39
CA LEU A 105 -10.53 2.51 13.89
C LEU A 105 -11.84 2.32 13.14
N PHE A 106 -12.94 2.87 13.65
CA PHE A 106 -14.23 2.85 12.96
C PHE A 106 -14.14 3.56 11.61
N ALA A 107 -13.58 4.77 11.58
CA ALA A 107 -13.41 5.52 10.33
C ALA A 107 -12.55 4.76 9.31
N THR A 108 -11.39 4.25 9.72
CA THR A 108 -10.47 3.47 8.88
C THR A 108 -11.14 2.24 8.24
N VAL A 109 -12.10 1.62 8.94
CA VAL A 109 -12.81 0.42 8.46
C VAL A 109 -13.98 0.78 7.55
N PHE A 110 -14.77 1.80 7.88
CA PHE A 110 -16.07 2.04 7.28
C PHE A 110 -16.17 3.32 6.45
N LEU A 111 -15.20 4.22 6.53
CA LEU A 111 -15.23 5.51 5.82
C LEU A 111 -13.98 5.68 4.94
N PRO A 112 -14.09 6.37 3.80
CA PRO A 112 -12.92 6.82 3.07
C PRO A 112 -12.13 7.81 3.92
N THR A 113 -10.85 7.52 4.15
CA THR A 113 -9.94 8.34 4.95
C THR A 113 -8.70 8.72 4.16
N ALA A 114 -7.98 9.75 4.60
CA ALA A 114 -6.74 10.18 3.94
C ALA A 114 -5.69 9.09 3.97
N SER A 115 -5.06 8.83 2.83
CA SER A 115 -3.97 7.87 2.71
C SER A 115 -2.59 8.54 2.74
N VAL A 116 -1.60 7.77 3.13
CA VAL A 116 -0.19 8.16 3.12
C VAL A 116 0.68 7.07 2.49
N MET A 117 1.80 7.51 1.90
CA MET A 117 2.88 6.64 1.45
C MET A 117 4.06 6.78 2.38
N GLN A 118 4.44 5.71 3.08
CA GLN A 118 5.74 5.61 3.73
C GLN A 118 6.78 5.23 2.68
N LEU A 119 7.83 6.03 2.54
CA LEU A 119 8.98 5.74 1.71
C LEU A 119 10.22 5.70 2.58
N GLU A 120 10.88 4.55 2.60
CA GLU A 120 12.15 4.34 3.31
C GLU A 120 13.25 4.02 2.31
N GLY A 121 14.37 4.76 2.38
CA GLY A 121 15.62 4.41 1.72
C GLY A 121 16.41 3.44 2.61
N ARG A 122 16.74 2.26 2.09
CA ARG A 122 17.39 1.18 2.86
C ARG A 122 18.76 0.84 2.26
N ARG A 123 19.71 0.50 3.13
CA ARG A 123 21.03 -0.01 2.71
C ARG A 123 21.00 -1.49 2.29
N SER A 124 19.99 -2.21 2.72
CA SER A 124 19.76 -3.63 2.38
C SER A 124 18.27 -3.89 2.19
N PRO A 125 17.88 -4.93 1.43
CA PRO A 125 16.46 -5.28 1.25
C PRO A 125 15.80 -5.66 2.58
N PRO A 126 14.45 -5.70 2.64
CA PRO A 126 13.74 -6.21 3.81
C PRO A 126 14.15 -7.66 4.10
N ARG A 127 14.17 -8.03 5.39
CA ARG A 127 14.62 -9.36 5.88
C ARG A 127 13.67 -9.90 6.93
N VAL A 128 13.59 -11.22 7.02
CA VAL A 128 12.87 -11.89 8.11
C VAL A 128 13.53 -11.57 9.46
N SER A 129 14.87 -11.55 9.53
CA SER A 129 15.62 -11.10 10.70
C SER A 129 15.38 -9.64 11.09
N GLY A 130 14.84 -8.84 10.16
CA GLY A 130 14.46 -7.43 10.38
C GLY A 130 13.00 -7.23 10.80
N GLY A 131 12.26 -8.30 11.11
CA GLY A 131 10.89 -8.26 11.61
C GLY A 131 9.80 -8.64 10.59
N ALA A 132 10.15 -8.88 9.33
CA ALA A 132 9.17 -9.41 8.35
C ALA A 132 8.87 -10.89 8.68
N ARG A 133 7.63 -11.32 8.51
CA ARG A 133 7.23 -12.74 8.62
C ARG A 133 7.75 -13.55 7.45
N THR A 134 7.64 -12.98 6.26
CA THR A 134 8.12 -13.57 5.02
C THR A 134 8.53 -12.46 4.07
N VAL A 135 9.57 -12.71 3.29
CA VAL A 135 9.99 -11.83 2.19
C VAL A 135 10.00 -12.65 0.92
N PHE A 136 9.38 -12.12 -0.11
CA PHE A 136 9.39 -12.68 -1.46
C PHE A 136 10.28 -11.83 -2.34
N VAL A 137 11.00 -12.46 -3.27
CA VAL A 137 11.89 -11.77 -4.21
C VAL A 137 11.64 -12.24 -5.63
N ARG A 138 11.72 -11.33 -6.58
CA ARG A 138 11.73 -11.61 -8.01
C ARG A 138 12.75 -10.71 -8.70
N THR A 139 13.50 -11.29 -9.61
CA THR A 139 14.36 -10.55 -10.53
C THR A 139 13.55 -10.13 -11.76
N VAL A 140 13.72 -8.87 -12.17
CA VAL A 140 13.01 -8.26 -13.29
C VAL A 140 13.96 -7.49 -14.21
N ASP A 141 13.54 -7.24 -15.43
CA ASP A 141 14.24 -6.34 -16.35
C ASP A 141 13.95 -4.85 -16.07
N GLY A 142 14.68 -3.97 -16.74
CA GLY A 142 14.54 -2.52 -16.57
C GLY A 142 13.16 -1.99 -16.96
N ALA A 143 12.51 -2.58 -17.97
CA ALA A 143 11.16 -2.16 -18.39
C ALA A 143 10.11 -2.49 -17.33
N THR A 144 10.17 -3.69 -16.79
CA THR A 144 9.28 -4.12 -15.69
C THR A 144 9.49 -3.29 -14.43
N LEU A 145 10.76 -3.01 -14.07
CA LEU A 145 11.07 -2.14 -12.93
C LEU A 145 10.54 -0.71 -13.15
N HIS A 146 10.73 -0.15 -14.37
CA HIS A 146 10.20 1.17 -14.72
C HIS A 146 8.67 1.23 -14.58
N ALA A 147 7.97 0.21 -15.07
CA ALA A 147 6.51 0.11 -14.92
C ALA A 147 6.11 0.07 -13.45
N LEU A 148 6.80 -0.72 -12.62
CA LEU A 148 6.52 -0.81 -11.20
C LEU A 148 6.80 0.51 -10.47
N LEU A 149 7.96 1.12 -10.70
CA LEU A 149 8.30 2.43 -10.10
C LEU A 149 7.28 3.49 -10.48
N THR A 150 6.82 3.50 -11.73
CA THR A 150 5.76 4.41 -12.18
C THR A 150 4.45 4.18 -11.41
N GLU A 151 4.04 2.93 -11.18
CA GLU A 151 2.84 2.61 -10.38
C GLU A 151 3.01 3.03 -8.90
N LEU A 152 4.20 2.84 -8.32
CA LEU A 152 4.50 3.22 -6.93
C LEU A 152 4.52 4.75 -6.76
N GLU A 153 5.22 5.45 -7.65
CA GLU A 153 5.33 6.91 -7.60
C GLU A 153 4.00 7.60 -7.87
N ARG A 154 3.15 7.07 -8.77
CA ARG A 154 1.78 7.57 -8.97
C ARG A 154 0.91 7.46 -7.72
N SER A 155 1.26 6.63 -6.76
CA SER A 155 0.55 6.56 -5.48
C SER A 155 0.91 7.72 -4.53
N ILE A 156 1.98 8.45 -4.80
CA ILE A 156 2.36 9.67 -4.07
C ILE A 156 1.71 10.88 -4.75
N VAL A 157 1.31 11.89 -3.99
CA VAL A 157 0.84 13.16 -4.54
C VAL A 157 2.00 13.90 -5.18
N HIS A 158 1.84 14.33 -6.42
CA HIS A 158 2.80 15.14 -7.16
C HIS A 158 2.20 16.48 -7.54
N SER A 159 3.03 17.51 -7.62
CA SER A 159 2.67 18.80 -8.19
C SER A 159 2.49 18.69 -9.71
N PRO A 160 1.87 19.69 -10.37
CA PRO A 160 1.79 19.73 -11.83
C PRO A 160 3.15 19.69 -12.54
N SER A 161 4.23 20.11 -11.86
CA SER A 161 5.61 20.04 -12.37
C SER A 161 6.23 18.65 -12.25
N GLY A 162 5.53 17.66 -11.68
CA GLY A 162 6.02 16.31 -11.48
C GLY A 162 6.87 16.11 -10.21
N ALA A 163 7.07 17.14 -9.39
CA ALA A 163 7.73 16.99 -8.11
C ALA A 163 6.79 16.36 -7.08
N ARG A 164 7.32 15.46 -6.23
CA ARG A 164 6.54 14.93 -5.09
C ARG A 164 6.10 16.07 -4.17
N ALA A 165 4.91 15.96 -3.60
CA ALA A 165 4.49 16.82 -2.49
C ALA A 165 5.50 16.74 -1.35
N ALA A 166 5.58 17.81 -0.55
CA ALA A 166 6.45 17.80 0.63
C ALA A 166 6.07 16.66 1.57
N PRO A 167 7.05 15.93 2.13
CA PRO A 167 6.75 14.91 3.12
C PRO A 167 6.21 15.54 4.41
N TYR A 168 5.45 14.77 5.15
CA TYR A 168 5.08 15.11 6.52
C TYR A 168 6.32 15.24 7.42
N PRO A 169 6.21 15.95 8.54
CA PRO A 169 7.28 15.99 9.56
C PRO A 169 7.73 14.57 9.94
N PRO A 170 8.98 14.38 10.35
CA PRO A 170 9.47 13.08 10.82
C PRO A 170 8.60 12.53 11.95
N VAL A 171 8.20 11.27 11.83
CA VAL A 171 7.46 10.56 12.88
C VAL A 171 8.45 9.76 13.72
N SER A 172 8.42 9.97 15.05
CA SER A 172 9.32 9.28 15.97
C SER A 172 9.17 7.75 15.87
N GLY A 173 10.29 7.04 15.91
CA GLY A 173 10.30 5.57 15.82
C GLY A 173 10.09 5.01 14.41
N THR A 174 9.81 5.84 13.41
CA THR A 174 9.69 5.40 12.02
C THR A 174 10.96 5.68 11.21
N ARG A 175 11.22 4.84 10.23
CA ARG A 175 12.29 5.05 9.24
C ARG A 175 11.70 5.67 7.98
N GLY A 176 12.50 6.48 7.28
CA GLY A 176 12.04 7.15 6.06
C GLY A 176 11.15 8.34 6.32
N ARG A 177 10.22 8.61 5.40
CA ARG A 177 9.27 9.73 5.45
C ARG A 177 7.90 9.30 4.95
N PHE A 178 6.87 9.94 5.48
CA PHE A 178 5.51 9.84 4.98
C PHE A 178 5.20 10.98 4.02
N TYR A 179 4.52 10.64 2.94
CA TYR A 179 4.06 11.57 1.91
C TYR A 179 2.53 11.51 1.80
N PRO A 180 1.86 12.61 1.43
CA PRO A 180 0.46 12.53 0.99
C PRO A 180 0.34 11.54 -0.16
N ALA A 181 -0.65 10.66 -0.10
CA ALA A 181 -0.85 9.66 -1.15
C ALA A 181 -2.14 9.91 -1.92
N ASN A 182 -2.19 9.40 -3.15
CA ASN A 182 -3.37 9.43 -4.00
C ASN A 182 -4.31 8.27 -3.66
N GLY A 183 -5.60 8.55 -3.71
CA GLY A 183 -6.67 7.62 -3.35
C GLY A 183 -6.96 7.61 -1.85
N ASP A 184 -8.22 7.33 -1.53
CA ASP A 184 -8.66 7.22 -0.15
C ASP A 184 -8.32 5.84 0.40
N TYR A 185 -7.97 5.81 1.68
CA TYR A 185 -7.84 4.54 2.39
C TYR A 185 -9.22 4.08 2.87
N LEU A 186 -9.45 2.79 2.71
CA LEU A 186 -10.61 2.08 3.23
C LEU A 186 -10.21 0.64 3.46
N TRP A 187 -10.66 0.02 4.54
CA TRP A 187 -10.26 -1.36 4.86
C TRP A 187 -10.53 -2.35 3.71
N ALA A 188 -11.64 -2.20 2.97
CA ALA A 188 -11.96 -3.05 1.81
C ALA A 188 -10.96 -2.90 0.65
N GLY A 189 -10.20 -1.78 0.59
CA GLY A 189 -9.11 -1.53 -0.34
C GLY A 189 -7.79 -1.25 0.39
N ALA A 190 -7.49 -2.00 1.46
CA ALA A 190 -6.38 -1.79 2.37
C ALA A 190 -4.99 -1.98 1.73
N CYS A 191 -3.94 -1.76 2.52
CA CYS A 191 -2.54 -1.85 2.11
C CYS A 191 -2.19 -3.12 1.33
N ASN A 192 -2.73 -4.27 1.73
CA ASN A 192 -2.46 -5.55 1.07
C ASN A 192 -3.08 -5.63 -0.34
N TRP A 193 -4.30 -5.09 -0.50
CA TRP A 193 -4.94 -4.93 -1.80
C TRP A 193 -4.17 -3.93 -2.69
N TRP A 194 -3.73 -2.80 -2.12
CA TRP A 194 -2.90 -1.81 -2.80
C TRP A 194 -1.60 -2.45 -3.32
N THR A 195 -0.89 -3.20 -2.48
CA THR A 195 0.33 -3.92 -2.85
C THR A 195 0.12 -4.80 -4.09
N VAL A 196 -0.89 -5.67 -4.06
CA VAL A 196 -1.19 -6.55 -5.21
C VAL A 196 -1.56 -5.73 -6.45
N ARG A 197 -2.31 -4.65 -6.28
CA ARG A 197 -2.75 -3.80 -7.39
C ARG A 197 -1.58 -3.07 -8.06
N ARG A 198 -0.61 -2.55 -7.29
CA ARG A 198 0.61 -1.93 -7.84
C ARG A 198 1.45 -2.96 -8.61
N LEU A 199 1.67 -4.11 -8.02
CA LEU A 199 2.37 -5.22 -8.67
C LEU A 199 1.65 -5.70 -9.95
N LYS A 200 0.32 -5.77 -9.95
CA LYS A 200 -0.48 -6.11 -11.14
C LYS A 200 -0.27 -5.11 -12.26
N GLY A 201 -0.19 -3.82 -11.98
CA GLY A 201 0.08 -2.77 -12.97
C GLY A 201 1.41 -2.97 -13.71
N ALA A 202 2.38 -3.61 -13.07
CA ALA A 202 3.67 -3.99 -13.65
C ALA A 202 3.73 -5.46 -14.15
N GLY A 203 2.62 -6.20 -14.18
CA GLY A 203 2.59 -7.61 -14.60
C GLY A 203 3.16 -8.60 -13.57
N LEU A 204 3.40 -8.16 -12.33
CA LEU A 204 4.06 -8.92 -11.27
C LEU A 204 3.08 -9.64 -10.33
N ALA A 205 1.79 -9.42 -10.46
CA ALA A 205 0.75 -10.08 -9.66
C ALA A 205 -0.51 -10.35 -10.47
N GLY A 206 -1.38 -11.20 -9.90
CA GLY A 206 -2.73 -11.44 -10.37
C GLY A 206 -3.73 -10.37 -9.92
N ASP A 207 -5.01 -10.73 -9.88
CA ASP A 207 -6.08 -9.82 -9.45
C ASP A 207 -6.04 -9.56 -7.93
N ALA A 208 -6.28 -8.31 -7.53
CA ALA A 208 -6.30 -7.91 -6.13
C ALA A 208 -7.64 -8.18 -5.43
N LYS A 209 -8.69 -8.61 -6.16
CA LYS A 209 -10.02 -8.86 -5.57
C LYS A 209 -9.95 -9.86 -4.42
N GLY A 210 -10.56 -9.49 -3.30
CA GLY A 210 -10.62 -10.33 -2.10
C GLY A 210 -9.31 -10.43 -1.32
N VAL A 211 -8.34 -9.57 -1.58
CA VAL A 211 -7.10 -9.47 -0.81
C VAL A 211 -7.30 -8.46 0.32
N PHE A 212 -7.50 -8.96 1.52
CA PHE A 212 -7.66 -8.16 2.75
C PHE A 212 -6.46 -8.35 3.70
N PHE A 213 -5.96 -9.57 3.81
CA PHE A 213 -4.91 -9.95 4.74
C PHE A 213 -3.56 -10.16 4.05
N SER A 214 -2.45 -9.85 4.73
CA SER A 214 -1.09 -9.97 4.20
C SER A 214 -0.78 -11.38 3.66
N ARG A 215 -1.23 -12.43 4.36
CA ARG A 215 -1.07 -13.83 3.93
C ARG A 215 -1.68 -14.15 2.56
N GLN A 216 -2.66 -13.37 2.11
CA GLN A 216 -3.32 -13.58 0.80
C GLN A 216 -2.49 -13.01 -0.35
N VAL A 217 -1.55 -12.08 -0.07
CA VAL A 217 -0.70 -11.44 -1.07
C VAL A 217 0.17 -12.49 -1.76
N ALA A 218 0.77 -13.39 -1.01
CA ALA A 218 1.64 -14.45 -1.54
C ALA A 218 0.98 -15.24 -2.68
N GLY A 219 -0.30 -15.61 -2.54
CA GLY A 219 -1.06 -16.35 -3.57
C GLY A 219 -1.39 -15.52 -4.83
N ARG A 220 -1.09 -14.23 -4.85
CA ARG A 220 -1.29 -13.34 -5.99
C ARG A 220 0.01 -13.01 -6.73
N LEU A 221 1.16 -13.24 -6.12
CA LEU A 221 2.47 -12.96 -6.70
C LEU A 221 2.75 -13.87 -7.90
N ARG A 222 3.40 -13.32 -8.93
CA ARG A 222 3.79 -14.06 -10.13
C ARG A 222 5.31 -14.10 -10.24
N GLY A 223 5.89 -15.31 -10.28
CA GLY A 223 7.33 -15.51 -10.44
C GLY A 223 8.18 -15.04 -9.24
N PHE A 224 7.56 -14.79 -8.10
CA PHE A 224 8.28 -14.54 -6.85
C PHE A 224 8.58 -15.85 -6.13
N THR A 225 9.73 -15.89 -5.48
CA THR A 225 10.14 -16.98 -4.58
C THR A 225 10.37 -16.43 -3.17
N PRO A 226 10.17 -17.22 -2.12
CA PRO A 226 10.61 -16.81 -0.79
C PRO A 226 12.10 -16.49 -0.80
N ALA A 227 12.48 -15.35 -0.25
CA ALA A 227 13.88 -15.00 -0.08
C ALA A 227 14.47 -15.93 1.01
N GLY A 228 15.43 -16.76 0.60
CA GLY A 228 16.14 -17.66 1.53
C GLY A 228 17.01 -16.88 2.52
N PRO A 229 17.44 -17.52 3.63
CA PRO A 229 18.32 -16.90 4.62
C PRO A 229 19.62 -16.36 4.02
N SER A 230 20.10 -16.95 2.92
CA SER A 230 21.36 -16.59 2.23
C SER A 230 21.21 -15.53 1.14
N ALA A 231 19.99 -15.16 0.75
CA ALA A 231 19.73 -14.12 -0.28
C ALA A 231 19.66 -12.71 0.33
N LEU A 232 20.06 -12.57 1.57
CA LEU A 232 19.87 -11.40 2.40
C LEU A 232 21.21 -10.90 2.95
#